data_25786ec4941a107bb5c8a4192b4f6bf1
#
_entry.id   25786ec4941a107bb5c8a4192b4f6bf1
#
_cell.length_a   1.000
_cell.length_b   1.000
_cell.length_c   1.000
_cell.angle_alpha   90.00
_cell.angle_beta   90.00
_cell.angle_gamma   90.00
#
_symmetry.space_group_name_H-M   'P 1'
#
loop_
_entity.id
_entity.type
_entity.pdbx_description
1 polymer ?
#
loop_
_entity_poly.entity_id
_entity_poly.type
_entity_poly.pdbx_seq_one_letter_code
_entity_poly.pdbx_strand_id
1 'polypeptide(L)'
;MSFFEPLPPPPPEPESRWGPPAWDRPSEGTLPEVVAVNEIVHRSDSVVAQLDHLRVYPNGFTISLWILTSPHERVELRTQMLTASRLDPVSRWPRIGVRFADGRSAGREAAFHGGHLNVAKDDRGIPTEPVLTMSGGGGGLHGWNFSVWVFPLPPEGPLEVYVAFPATDVGESKVVLDGGLVRSAAERARVIWS
;
A
#
# COMPACT_ATOMS: atom_id res chain seq x y z
N MET A 1 18.19 25.96 27.99
CA MET A 1 16.78 25.83 28.43
C MET A 1 16.10 24.92 27.43
N SER A 2 15.49 23.81 27.87
CA SER A 2 14.68 22.96 27.00
C SER A 2 13.33 23.63 26.78
N PHE A 3 12.85 23.63 25.54
CA PHE A 3 11.52 24.18 25.18
C PHE A 3 10.38 23.26 25.64
N PHE A 4 10.65 21.96 25.69
CA PHE A 4 9.67 20.97 26.11
C PHE A 4 9.95 20.49 27.53
N GLU A 5 8.90 20.29 28.32
CA GLU A 5 9.03 19.61 29.61
C GLU A 5 9.46 18.13 29.38
N PRO A 6 10.27 17.58 30.29
CA PRO A 6 10.62 16.16 30.23
C PRO A 6 9.33 15.31 30.31
N LEU A 7 9.20 14.39 29.36
CA LEU A 7 8.10 13.43 29.43
C LEU A 7 8.32 12.46 30.62
N PRO A 8 7.24 12.01 31.27
CA PRO A 8 7.35 10.93 32.25
C PRO A 8 7.95 9.68 31.59
N PRO A 9 8.68 8.85 32.32
CA PRO A 9 9.21 7.60 31.78
C PRO A 9 8.07 6.75 31.22
N PRO A 10 8.26 6.13 30.05
CA PRO A 10 7.23 5.27 29.47
C PRO A 10 6.92 4.11 30.43
N PRO A 11 5.67 3.64 30.49
CA PRO A 11 5.35 2.43 31.24
C PRO A 11 6.18 1.25 30.71
N PRO A 12 6.50 0.25 31.56
CA PRO A 12 7.23 -0.91 31.10
C PRO A 12 6.49 -1.55 29.94
N GLU A 13 7.21 -1.80 28.83
CA GLU A 13 6.63 -2.46 27.67
C GLU A 13 6.13 -3.84 28.07
N PRO A 14 4.88 -4.19 27.75
CA PRO A 14 4.42 -5.56 27.95
C PRO A 14 5.31 -6.48 27.09
N GLU A 15 5.77 -7.59 27.65
CA GLU A 15 6.49 -8.63 26.91
C GLU A 15 5.56 -9.22 25.83
N SER A 16 5.37 -8.51 24.75
CA SER A 16 4.57 -8.97 23.61
C SER A 16 5.40 -9.94 22.80
N ARG A 17 5.20 -11.22 23.02
CA ARG A 17 5.75 -12.31 22.19
C ARG A 17 5.05 -12.47 20.84
N TRP A 18 4.10 -11.61 20.50
CA TRP A 18 3.31 -11.66 19.28
C TRP A 18 3.63 -10.46 18.39
N GLY A 19 4.62 -10.62 17.52
CA GLY A 19 4.78 -9.74 16.36
C GLY A 19 3.94 -10.25 15.18
N PRO A 20 3.44 -9.34 14.28
CA PRO A 20 2.86 -9.77 13.03
C PRO A 20 3.88 -10.56 12.20
N PRO A 21 3.43 -11.51 11.36
CA PRO A 21 4.33 -12.32 10.58
C PRO A 21 5.17 -11.47 9.62
N ALA A 22 6.38 -11.93 9.30
CA ALA A 22 7.34 -11.20 8.46
C ALA A 22 6.82 -10.89 7.03
N TRP A 23 5.81 -11.59 6.56
CA TRP A 23 5.18 -11.34 5.26
C TRP A 23 4.10 -10.23 5.31
N ASP A 24 3.61 -9.86 6.47
CA ASP A 24 2.52 -8.89 6.64
C ASP A 24 2.99 -7.43 6.62
N ARG A 25 4.29 -7.21 6.71
CA ARG A 25 4.90 -5.88 6.77
C ARG A 25 6.34 -5.86 6.24
N PRO A 26 6.88 -4.65 5.96
CA PRO A 26 8.30 -4.49 5.64
C PRO A 26 9.22 -5.10 6.69
N SER A 27 10.38 -5.58 6.26
CA SER A 27 11.45 -6.03 7.16
C SER A 27 11.83 -4.93 8.14
N GLU A 28 11.79 -5.25 9.43
CA GLU A 28 12.17 -4.30 10.48
C GLU A 28 13.64 -3.88 10.37
N GLY A 29 13.95 -2.70 10.85
CA GLY A 29 15.32 -2.17 10.81
C GLY A 29 15.88 -1.95 9.40
N THR A 30 15.05 -1.95 8.36
CA THR A 30 15.48 -1.84 6.96
C THR A 30 14.98 -0.54 6.33
N LEU A 31 15.89 0.20 5.70
CA LEU A 31 15.55 1.32 4.83
C LEU A 31 15.27 0.80 3.42
N PRO A 32 14.13 1.16 2.82
CA PRO A 32 13.79 0.75 1.47
C PRO A 32 14.64 1.44 0.41
N GLU A 33 14.79 0.79 -0.72
CA GLU A 33 15.12 1.49 -1.97
C GLU A 33 13.85 2.08 -2.57
N VAL A 34 13.95 3.26 -3.15
CA VAL A 34 12.82 3.95 -3.79
C VAL A 34 12.93 3.83 -5.30
N VAL A 35 11.90 3.28 -5.92
CA VAL A 35 11.73 3.24 -7.36
C VAL A 35 10.67 4.27 -7.75
N ALA A 36 11.09 5.34 -8.42
CA ALA A 36 10.17 6.34 -8.96
C ALA A 36 9.37 5.72 -10.12
N VAL A 37 8.05 5.95 -10.12
CA VAL A 37 7.13 5.48 -11.16
C VAL A 37 6.51 6.67 -11.87
N ASN A 38 5.84 7.57 -11.17
CA ASN A 38 5.22 8.80 -11.68
C ASN A 38 4.22 8.57 -12.84
N GLU A 39 3.52 7.42 -12.84
CA GLU A 39 2.57 7.07 -13.89
C GLU A 39 1.16 7.51 -13.53
N ILE A 40 0.51 8.25 -14.43
CA ILE A 40 -0.90 8.58 -14.31
C ILE A 40 -1.72 7.38 -14.77
N VAL A 41 -2.36 6.72 -13.80
CA VAL A 41 -3.18 5.52 -14.01
C VAL A 41 -4.55 5.88 -14.57
N HIS A 42 -5.08 7.02 -14.11
CA HIS A 42 -6.37 7.56 -14.56
C HIS A 42 -6.35 9.08 -14.54
N ARG A 43 -7.01 9.69 -15.53
CA ARG A 43 -7.22 11.13 -15.60
C ARG A 43 -8.57 11.45 -16.22
N SER A 44 -9.36 12.25 -15.52
CA SER A 44 -10.57 12.89 -16.02
C SER A 44 -10.56 14.38 -15.65
N ASP A 45 -11.62 15.09 -15.95
CA ASP A 45 -11.76 16.50 -15.56
C ASP A 45 -11.91 16.67 -14.05
N SER A 46 -12.38 15.65 -13.36
CA SER A 46 -12.69 15.66 -11.92
C SER A 46 -11.64 14.97 -11.05
N VAL A 47 -10.94 13.95 -11.58
CA VAL A 47 -10.06 13.08 -10.78
C VAL A 47 -8.80 12.71 -11.53
N VAL A 48 -7.67 12.68 -10.82
CA VAL A 48 -6.42 12.09 -11.27
C VAL A 48 -6.00 11.01 -10.26
N ALA A 49 -5.66 9.82 -10.76
CA ALA A 49 -5.00 8.78 -9.99
C ALA A 49 -3.59 8.57 -10.52
N GLN A 50 -2.59 8.66 -9.66
CA GLN A 50 -1.17 8.54 -10.00
C GLN A 50 -0.52 7.48 -9.14
N LEU A 51 0.19 6.55 -9.79
CA LEU A 51 1.15 5.67 -9.14
C LEU A 51 2.47 6.44 -9.01
N ASP A 52 2.82 6.84 -7.79
CA ASP A 52 3.91 7.77 -7.52
C ASP A 52 5.27 7.06 -7.46
N HIS A 53 5.42 6.15 -6.51
CA HIS A 53 6.65 5.39 -6.31
C HIS A 53 6.40 4.05 -5.64
N LEU A 54 7.42 3.19 -5.70
CA LEU A 54 7.50 1.98 -4.88
C LEU A 54 8.58 2.17 -3.82
N ARG A 55 8.33 1.69 -2.61
CA ARG A 55 9.36 1.48 -1.57
C ARG A 55 9.62 -0.01 -1.48
N VAL A 56 10.82 -0.41 -1.83
CA VAL A 56 11.15 -1.82 -2.00
C VAL A 56 12.04 -2.30 -0.85
N TYR A 57 11.66 -3.42 -0.25
CA TYR A 57 12.33 -4.07 0.87
C TYR A 57 12.76 -5.48 0.46
N PRO A 58 13.64 -6.16 1.20
CA PRO A 58 14.08 -7.53 0.86
C PRO A 58 12.94 -8.56 0.78
N ASN A 59 11.83 -8.33 1.49
CA ASN A 59 10.72 -9.27 1.58
C ASN A 59 9.46 -8.85 0.80
N GLY A 60 9.41 -7.64 0.22
CA GLY A 60 8.26 -7.14 -0.51
C GLY A 60 8.40 -5.66 -0.84
N PHE A 61 7.29 -5.02 -1.18
CA PHE A 61 7.32 -3.60 -1.56
C PHE A 61 6.02 -2.89 -1.19
N THR A 62 6.11 -1.57 -1.04
CA THR A 62 4.94 -0.70 -0.83
C THR A 62 4.67 0.08 -2.10
N ILE A 63 3.41 0.09 -2.53
CA ILE A 63 2.91 0.93 -3.62
C ILE A 63 2.39 2.23 -3.02
N SER A 64 2.82 3.38 -3.55
CA SER A 64 2.28 4.71 -3.23
C SER A 64 1.36 5.17 -4.35
N LEU A 65 0.08 5.35 -4.03
CA LEU A 65 -0.95 5.81 -4.95
C LEU A 65 -1.52 7.15 -4.46
N TRP A 66 -1.50 8.17 -5.32
CA TRP A 66 -2.18 9.43 -5.10
C TRP A 66 -3.51 9.46 -5.85
N ILE A 67 -4.54 9.95 -5.17
CA ILE A 67 -5.82 10.34 -5.77
C ILE A 67 -6.00 11.83 -5.54
N LEU A 68 -6.18 12.59 -6.60
CA LEU A 68 -6.44 14.03 -6.55
C LEU A 68 -7.79 14.31 -7.18
N THR A 69 -8.60 15.13 -6.54
CA THR A 69 -9.85 15.65 -7.12
C THR A 69 -9.69 17.12 -7.47
N SER A 70 -10.37 17.54 -8.54
CA SER A 70 -10.42 18.94 -8.91
C SER A 70 -10.94 19.79 -7.75
N PRO A 71 -10.31 20.94 -7.43
CA PRO A 71 -10.81 21.83 -6.39
C PRO A 71 -12.17 22.47 -6.73
N HIS A 72 -12.61 22.39 -7.98
CA HIS A 72 -13.93 22.84 -8.42
C HIS A 72 -15.05 21.81 -8.21
N GLU A 73 -14.66 20.56 -7.95
CA GLU A 73 -15.61 19.48 -7.67
C GLU A 73 -16.08 19.52 -6.21
N ARG A 74 -17.38 19.23 -6.02
CA ARG A 74 -17.96 19.14 -4.66
C ARG A 74 -17.57 17.85 -3.92
N VAL A 75 -16.75 17.01 -4.55
CA VAL A 75 -16.34 15.74 -3.99
C VAL A 75 -15.17 15.95 -3.04
N GLU A 76 -15.47 15.97 -1.76
CA GLU A 76 -14.45 16.00 -0.71
C GLU A 76 -13.96 14.58 -0.41
N LEU A 77 -12.78 14.22 -0.89
CA LEU A 77 -12.17 12.91 -0.64
C LEU A 77 -12.13 12.56 0.84
N ARG A 78 -11.80 13.53 1.69
CA ARG A 78 -11.78 13.34 3.14
C ARG A 78 -13.13 12.88 3.69
N THR A 79 -14.20 13.54 3.29
CA THR A 79 -15.56 13.20 3.73
C THR A 79 -15.96 11.82 3.20
N GLN A 80 -15.63 11.51 1.95
CA GLN A 80 -15.88 10.20 1.37
C GLN A 80 -15.12 9.08 2.12
N MET A 81 -13.84 9.28 2.41
CA MET A 81 -13.04 8.31 3.15
C MET A 81 -13.56 8.07 4.56
N LEU A 82 -13.91 9.14 5.29
CA LEU A 82 -14.46 9.04 6.64
C LEU A 82 -15.86 8.40 6.66
N THR A 83 -16.67 8.65 5.64
CA THR A 83 -18.02 8.10 5.54
C THR A 83 -17.99 6.64 5.08
N ALA A 84 -17.12 6.30 4.14
CA ALA A 84 -16.94 4.94 3.65
C ALA A 84 -16.56 3.97 4.77
N SER A 85 -15.72 4.42 5.72
CA SER A 85 -15.33 3.60 6.87
C SER A 85 -16.47 3.19 7.79
N ARG A 86 -17.62 3.90 7.72
CA ARG A 86 -18.78 3.70 8.62
C ARG A 86 -19.97 2.99 7.97
N LEU A 87 -20.21 3.21 6.68
CA LEU A 87 -21.46 2.82 6.04
C LEU A 87 -21.33 1.64 5.07
N ASP A 88 -20.28 1.59 4.28
CA ASP A 88 -20.02 0.50 3.34
C ASP A 88 -18.54 0.59 2.88
N PRO A 89 -17.64 -0.05 3.59
CA PRO A 89 -16.21 0.02 3.26
C PRO A 89 -15.88 -0.61 1.91
N VAL A 90 -16.67 -1.57 1.44
CA VAL A 90 -16.34 -2.36 0.25
C VAL A 90 -16.58 -1.60 -1.04
N SER A 91 -17.66 -0.82 -1.13
CA SER A 91 -18.05 -0.17 -2.40
C SER A 91 -17.44 1.22 -2.61
N ARG A 92 -16.89 1.83 -1.57
CA ARG A 92 -16.45 3.24 -1.60
C ARG A 92 -14.94 3.46 -1.48
N TRP A 93 -14.18 2.43 -1.18
CA TRP A 93 -12.73 2.51 -1.06
C TRP A 93 -12.03 2.28 -2.41
N PRO A 94 -10.82 2.83 -2.60
CA PRO A 94 -10.00 2.47 -3.72
C PRO A 94 -9.72 0.96 -3.72
N ARG A 95 -9.82 0.36 -4.89
CA ARG A 95 -9.44 -1.02 -5.15
C ARG A 95 -8.06 -1.02 -5.76
N ILE A 96 -7.17 -1.80 -5.19
CA ILE A 96 -5.80 -1.97 -5.68
C ILE A 96 -5.56 -3.46 -5.86
N GLY A 97 -5.00 -3.83 -6.99
CA GLY A 97 -4.65 -5.21 -7.29
C GLY A 97 -3.29 -5.30 -7.95
N VAL A 98 -2.67 -6.45 -7.83
CA VAL A 98 -1.45 -6.78 -8.56
C VAL A 98 -1.60 -8.11 -9.27
N ARG A 99 -0.95 -8.25 -10.42
CA ARG A 99 -0.74 -9.53 -11.11
C ARG A 99 0.74 -9.63 -11.46
N PHE A 100 1.34 -10.75 -11.10
CA PHE A 100 2.73 -11.06 -11.38
C PHE A 100 2.89 -11.75 -12.73
N ALA A 101 4.11 -11.78 -13.26
CA ALA A 101 4.44 -12.43 -14.51
C ALA A 101 4.15 -13.95 -14.53
N ASP A 102 4.17 -14.60 -13.38
CA ASP A 102 3.83 -16.03 -13.21
C ASP A 102 2.33 -16.31 -13.09
N GLY A 103 1.50 -15.27 -13.22
CA GLY A 103 0.03 -15.38 -13.20
C GLY A 103 -0.57 -15.25 -11.80
N ARG A 104 0.21 -15.34 -10.72
CA ARG A 104 -0.30 -15.11 -9.37
C ARG A 104 -0.82 -13.68 -9.25
N SER A 105 -1.93 -13.52 -8.58
CA SER A 105 -2.55 -12.21 -8.45
C SER A 105 -3.22 -12.05 -7.09
N ALA A 106 -3.29 -10.82 -6.63
CA ALA A 106 -4.12 -10.46 -5.49
C ALA A 106 -4.76 -9.11 -5.75
N GLY A 107 -6.02 -8.99 -5.35
CA GLY A 107 -6.76 -7.75 -5.38
C GLY A 107 -7.29 -7.45 -3.99
N ARG A 108 -7.30 -6.20 -3.62
CA ARG A 108 -7.90 -5.77 -2.38
C ARG A 108 -8.86 -4.62 -2.62
N GLU A 109 -10.04 -4.80 -2.13
CA GLU A 109 -10.88 -3.71 -1.71
C GLU A 109 -10.21 -3.13 -0.47
N ALA A 110 -9.80 -1.87 -0.51
CA ALA A 110 -8.98 -1.25 0.51
C ALA A 110 -9.74 -1.12 1.84
N ALA A 111 -10.01 -2.23 2.50
CA ALA A 111 -10.57 -2.26 3.83
C ALA A 111 -9.46 -2.13 4.88
N PHE A 112 -9.60 -1.16 5.78
CA PHE A 112 -8.62 -0.81 6.82
C PHE A 112 -8.35 -1.90 7.87
N HIS A 113 -9.03 -3.03 7.86
CA HIS A 113 -8.95 -3.99 8.96
C HIS A 113 -8.83 -5.43 8.49
N GLY A 114 -7.70 -6.04 8.80
CA GLY A 114 -7.60 -7.48 9.13
C GLY A 114 -7.87 -8.53 8.05
N GLY A 115 -7.88 -8.20 6.76
CA GLY A 115 -8.24 -9.11 5.67
C GLY A 115 -7.28 -10.27 5.36
N HIS A 116 -6.32 -10.58 6.23
CA HIS A 116 -5.33 -11.65 6.01
C HIS A 116 -5.70 -12.99 6.60
N LEU A 117 -6.85 -13.10 7.27
CA LEU A 117 -7.19 -14.30 8.03
C LEU A 117 -7.41 -15.55 7.16
N ASN A 118 -7.67 -15.39 5.85
CA ASN A 118 -8.01 -16.49 4.96
C ASN A 118 -7.05 -16.69 3.77
N VAL A 119 -5.81 -16.21 3.87
CA VAL A 119 -4.81 -16.44 2.82
C VAL A 119 -4.29 -17.87 2.93
N ALA A 120 -4.27 -18.60 1.80
CA ALA A 120 -3.64 -19.91 1.73
C ALA A 120 -2.15 -19.79 2.05
N LYS A 121 -1.65 -20.68 2.91
CA LYS A 121 -0.27 -20.68 3.39
C LYS A 121 0.35 -22.04 3.18
N ASP A 122 1.66 -22.05 2.98
CA ASP A 122 2.46 -23.26 2.99
C ASP A 122 2.67 -23.81 4.41
N ASP A 123 3.39 -24.93 4.52
CA ASP A 123 3.69 -25.60 5.81
C ASP A 123 4.53 -24.72 6.78
N ARG A 124 5.13 -23.64 6.30
CA ARG A 124 5.89 -22.67 7.09
C ARG A 124 5.04 -21.46 7.49
N GLY A 125 3.77 -21.43 7.12
CA GLY A 125 2.86 -20.33 7.39
C GLY A 125 3.09 -19.10 6.48
N ILE A 126 3.77 -19.28 5.33
CA ILE A 126 4.04 -18.24 4.35
C ILE A 126 2.93 -18.26 3.29
N PRO A 127 2.34 -17.11 2.92
CA PRO A 127 1.35 -17.04 1.85
C PRO A 127 1.88 -17.58 0.53
N THR A 128 1.09 -18.43 -0.14
CA THR A 128 1.40 -18.99 -1.46
C THR A 128 1.03 -18.05 -2.58
N GLU A 129 0.03 -17.18 -2.36
CA GLU A 129 -0.39 -16.13 -3.26
C GLU A 129 0.08 -14.75 -2.76
N PRO A 130 0.15 -13.74 -3.63
CA PRO A 130 0.45 -12.38 -3.19
C PRO A 130 -0.53 -11.89 -2.14
N VAL A 131 -0.04 -11.11 -1.20
CA VAL A 131 -0.84 -10.48 -0.13
C VAL A 131 -0.72 -8.98 -0.26
N LEU A 132 -1.86 -8.29 -0.18
CA LEU A 132 -1.93 -6.83 -0.15
C LEU A 132 -2.45 -6.36 1.22
N THR A 133 -1.71 -5.44 1.84
CA THR A 133 -2.10 -4.81 3.11
C THR A 133 -2.04 -3.31 2.99
N MET A 134 -3.09 -2.61 3.42
CA MET A 134 -3.00 -1.17 3.60
C MET A 134 -1.98 -0.88 4.70
N SER A 135 -0.86 -0.26 4.35
CA SER A 135 0.23 0.08 5.28
C SER A 135 0.18 1.52 5.76
N GLY A 136 -0.65 2.35 5.12
CA GLY A 136 -0.83 3.74 5.50
C GLY A 136 -1.68 4.50 4.49
N GLY A 137 -2.00 5.73 4.85
CA GLY A 137 -2.70 6.64 3.97
C GLY A 137 -3.09 7.91 4.73
N GLY A 138 -3.29 8.96 3.98
CA GLY A 138 -3.69 10.24 4.54
C GLY A 138 -3.86 11.29 3.46
N GLY A 139 -4.54 12.36 3.83
CA GLY A 139 -4.76 13.44 2.87
C GLY A 139 -5.65 14.54 3.40
N GLY A 140 -6.03 15.42 2.49
CA GLY A 140 -6.90 16.56 2.72
C GLY A 140 -8.19 16.48 1.93
N LEU A 141 -8.75 17.66 1.64
CA LEU A 141 -10.04 17.78 0.93
C LEU A 141 -9.96 17.23 -0.50
N HIS A 142 -8.87 17.54 -1.22
CA HIS A 142 -8.74 17.29 -2.65
C HIS A 142 -7.57 16.37 -3.02
N GLY A 143 -6.90 15.78 -2.03
CA GLY A 143 -5.79 14.87 -2.30
C GLY A 143 -5.65 13.84 -1.20
N TRP A 144 -5.45 12.58 -1.58
CA TRP A 144 -5.24 11.49 -0.65
C TRP A 144 -4.17 10.54 -1.17
N ASN A 145 -3.22 10.20 -0.31
CA ASN A 145 -2.22 9.18 -0.58
C ASN A 145 -2.63 7.85 0.08
N PHE A 146 -2.42 6.77 -0.64
CA PHE A 146 -2.59 5.40 -0.15
C PHE A 146 -1.25 4.68 -0.25
N SER A 147 -0.87 4.00 0.83
CA SER A 147 0.28 3.11 0.87
C SER A 147 -0.19 1.68 1.04
N VAL A 148 0.15 0.81 0.10
CA VAL A 148 -0.24 -0.60 0.10
C VAL A 148 0.99 -1.47 0.09
N TRP A 149 1.16 -2.26 1.14
CA TRP A 149 2.17 -3.30 1.21
C TRP A 149 1.81 -4.48 0.32
N VAL A 150 2.78 -5.00 -0.40
CA VAL A 150 2.67 -6.18 -1.26
C VAL A 150 3.76 -7.18 -0.90
N PHE A 151 3.36 -8.40 -0.63
CA PHE A 151 4.24 -9.55 -0.41
C PHE A 151 3.84 -10.68 -1.37
N PRO A 152 4.76 -11.47 -1.90
CA PRO A 152 6.23 -11.32 -1.88
C PRO A 152 6.72 -10.34 -2.97
N LEU A 153 8.03 -10.26 -3.17
CA LEU A 153 8.59 -9.60 -4.35
C LEU A 153 8.09 -10.29 -5.63
N PRO A 154 7.80 -9.53 -6.71
CA PRO A 154 7.37 -10.11 -7.98
C PRO A 154 8.52 -10.91 -8.61
N PRO A 155 8.25 -11.93 -9.43
CA PRO A 155 9.25 -12.50 -10.31
C PRO A 155 9.70 -11.48 -11.38
N GLU A 156 10.74 -11.80 -12.12
CA GLU A 156 11.10 -11.05 -13.32
C GLU A 156 9.97 -11.07 -14.35
N GLY A 157 9.86 -10.01 -15.13
CA GLY A 157 8.80 -9.82 -16.11
C GLY A 157 7.75 -8.81 -15.69
N PRO A 158 6.58 -8.78 -16.32
CA PRO A 158 5.57 -7.77 -16.08
C PRO A 158 4.95 -7.87 -14.68
N LEU A 159 4.91 -6.73 -13.99
CA LEU A 159 4.13 -6.49 -12.78
C LEU A 159 2.97 -5.57 -13.15
N GLU A 160 1.78 -6.11 -13.26
CA GLU A 160 0.57 -5.30 -13.50
C GLU A 160 0.02 -4.79 -12.17
N VAL A 161 -0.21 -3.48 -12.08
CA VAL A 161 -0.86 -2.82 -10.95
C VAL A 161 -2.21 -2.29 -11.43
N TYR A 162 -3.28 -2.75 -10.81
CA TYR A 162 -4.66 -2.35 -11.11
C TYR A 162 -5.16 -1.38 -10.06
N VAL A 163 -5.89 -0.36 -10.51
CA VAL A 163 -6.52 0.64 -9.64
C VAL A 163 -7.94 0.87 -10.13
N ALA A 164 -8.87 0.94 -9.19
CA ALA A 164 -10.22 1.45 -9.42
C ALA A 164 -10.69 2.21 -8.16
N PHE A 165 -11.50 3.22 -8.34
CA PHE A 165 -12.08 3.95 -7.22
C PHE A 165 -13.56 4.24 -7.47
N PRO A 166 -14.46 3.33 -7.08
CA PRO A 166 -15.89 3.41 -7.40
C PRO A 166 -16.60 4.65 -6.84
N ALA A 167 -16.08 5.25 -5.76
CA ALA A 167 -16.64 6.48 -5.19
C ALA A 167 -16.33 7.74 -6.02
N THR A 168 -15.50 7.59 -7.05
CA THR A 168 -15.14 8.62 -8.03
C THR A 168 -15.29 8.02 -9.43
N ASP A 169 -15.01 8.78 -10.48
CA ASP A 169 -15.07 8.28 -11.86
C ASP A 169 -13.86 7.44 -12.27
N VAL A 170 -13.04 7.00 -11.32
CA VAL A 170 -11.88 6.13 -11.61
C VAL A 170 -12.38 4.70 -11.84
N GLY A 171 -12.64 4.39 -13.12
CA GLY A 171 -12.87 3.02 -13.58
C GLY A 171 -11.63 2.15 -13.42
N GLU A 172 -11.76 0.84 -13.67
CA GLU A 172 -10.61 -0.05 -13.63
C GLU A 172 -9.56 0.35 -14.67
N SER A 173 -8.38 0.66 -14.18
CA SER A 173 -7.22 1.09 -14.96
C SER A 173 -6.00 0.29 -14.51
N LYS A 174 -4.99 0.15 -15.38
CA LYS A 174 -3.76 -0.56 -15.03
C LYS A 174 -2.52 0.13 -15.53
N VAL A 175 -1.43 -0.09 -14.79
CA VAL A 175 -0.05 0.22 -15.18
C VAL A 175 0.74 -1.08 -15.18
N VAL A 176 1.67 -1.21 -16.14
CA VAL A 176 2.59 -2.33 -16.21
C VAL A 176 3.99 -1.85 -15.86
N LEU A 177 4.55 -2.43 -14.82
CA LEU A 177 5.90 -2.16 -14.35
C LEU A 177 6.80 -3.36 -14.65
N ASP A 178 8.11 -3.17 -14.52
CA ASP A 178 9.09 -4.25 -14.63
C ASP A 178 9.37 -4.85 -13.24
N GLY A 179 8.99 -6.10 -13.04
CA GLY A 179 9.27 -6.86 -11.81
C GLY A 179 10.77 -7.04 -11.56
N GLY A 180 11.59 -7.10 -12.62
CA GLY A 180 13.05 -7.15 -12.50
C GLY A 180 13.64 -5.91 -11.85
N LEU A 181 13.11 -4.72 -12.17
CA LEU A 181 13.49 -3.48 -11.49
C LEU A 181 13.16 -3.51 -10.01
N VAL A 182 11.99 -4.06 -9.64
CA VAL A 182 11.60 -4.21 -8.23
C VAL A 182 12.55 -5.15 -7.51
N ARG A 183 12.91 -6.28 -8.10
CA ARG A 183 13.88 -7.22 -7.51
C ARG A 183 15.25 -6.61 -7.33
N SER A 184 15.79 -5.96 -8.36
CA SER A 184 17.08 -5.26 -8.28
C SER A 184 17.08 -4.15 -7.23
N ALA A 185 15.95 -3.47 -7.03
CA ALA A 185 15.79 -2.49 -5.96
C ALA A 185 15.81 -3.15 -4.56
N ALA A 186 15.23 -4.34 -4.41
CA ALA A 186 15.26 -5.07 -3.15
C ALA A 186 16.69 -5.40 -2.68
N GLU A 187 17.60 -5.66 -3.62
CA GLU A 187 19.02 -5.92 -3.33
C GLU A 187 19.76 -4.66 -2.81
N ARG A 188 19.25 -3.47 -3.13
CA ARG A 188 19.81 -2.17 -2.68
C ARG A 188 19.18 -1.66 -1.39
N ALA A 189 18.13 -2.30 -0.90
CA ALA A 189 17.58 -1.98 0.41
C ALA A 189 18.63 -2.20 1.50
N ARG A 190 18.67 -1.30 2.49
CA ARG A 190 19.75 -1.27 3.49
C ARG A 190 19.24 -1.72 4.84
N VAL A 191 19.71 -2.87 5.31
CA VAL A 191 19.49 -3.31 6.70
C VAL A 191 20.35 -2.43 7.61
N ILE A 192 19.71 -1.74 8.54
CA ILE A 192 20.37 -0.85 9.50
C ILE A 192 20.52 -1.55 10.85
N TRP A 193 19.50 -2.28 11.25
CA TRP A 193 19.52 -3.11 12.47
C TRP A 193 19.05 -4.52 12.15
N SER A 194 19.80 -5.50 12.63
CA SER A 194 19.52 -6.94 12.53
C SER A 194 19.20 -7.52 13.90
#